data_7f484b6e394ade44569cdcc76d6ab5db
#
_entry.id   7f484b6e394ade44569cdcc76d6ab5db
#
_cell.length_a   1.000
_cell.length_b   1.000
_cell.length_c   1.000
_cell.angle_alpha   90.00
_cell.angle_beta   90.00
_cell.angle_gamma   90.00
#
_symmetry.space_group_name_H-M   'P 1'
#
loop_
_entity.id
_entity.type
_entity.pdbx_description
1 polymer ?
#
loop_
_entity_poly.entity_id
_entity_poly.type
_entity_poly.pdbx_seq_one_letter_code
_entity_poly.pdbx_strand_id
1 'polypeptide(L)'
;LLRGFCREFGIVIAQGSRLGVEQIGRVLADPHSAVPLLIRRSMSLLVEEIRLLEARIGQLERELTALARQSPACTTLLSIPGVGLLTATAMVAATSGEVSHFHDARHFASWFGLTPKEHSSGGTRHLGRISKRGDRYLRMLLTHGARSVLRAAKVASSAGREVCGVRRWALDVQGRSNHNKAAC
;
A
#
# COMPACT_ATOMS: atom_id res chain seq x y z
N LEU A 1 7.36 8.41 17.21
CA LEU A 1 8.27 8.47 18.35
C LEU A 1 9.26 9.63 18.22
N LEU A 2 10.26 9.61 17.32
CA LEU A 2 11.32 10.65 17.19
C LEU A 2 10.80 12.07 17.04
N ARG A 3 9.75 12.31 16.23
CA ARG A 3 9.11 13.63 16.11
C ARG A 3 8.43 14.08 17.40
N GLY A 4 7.88 13.14 18.18
CA GLY A 4 7.31 13.45 19.49
C GLY A 4 8.38 14.00 20.42
N PHE A 5 9.52 13.31 20.53
CA PHE A 5 10.65 13.79 21.32
C PHE A 5 11.14 15.18 20.89
N CYS A 6 11.35 15.40 19.59
CA CYS A 6 11.76 16.73 19.12
C CYS A 6 10.77 17.82 19.52
N ARG A 7 9.46 17.54 19.47
CA ARG A 7 8.40 18.48 19.84
C ARG A 7 8.43 18.86 21.31
N GLU A 8 8.75 17.92 22.21
CA GLU A 8 8.90 18.18 23.64
C GLU A 8 10.02 19.20 23.93
N PHE A 9 11.02 19.30 23.05
CA PHE A 9 12.08 20.31 23.12
C PHE A 9 11.80 21.53 22.21
N GLY A 10 10.55 21.76 21.80
CA GLY A 10 10.14 22.89 20.97
C GLY A 10 10.57 22.81 19.50
N ILE A 11 11.07 21.65 19.04
CA ILE A 11 11.58 21.47 17.67
C ILE A 11 10.50 20.85 16.80
N VAL A 12 10.04 21.58 15.78
CA VAL A 12 9.03 21.14 14.82
C VAL A 12 9.72 20.45 13.65
N ILE A 13 9.38 19.18 13.42
CA ILE A 13 9.91 18.36 12.34
C ILE A 13 8.88 18.23 11.21
N ALA A 14 9.31 18.44 9.98
CA ALA A 14 8.48 18.36 8.77
C ALA A 14 7.77 17.01 8.61
N GLN A 15 6.63 17.02 7.93
CA GLN A 15 5.92 15.78 7.55
C GLN A 15 6.68 15.03 6.43
N GLY A 16 6.53 13.70 6.41
CA GLY A 16 7.23 12.79 5.50
C GLY A 16 8.36 12.04 6.22
N SER A 17 8.59 10.77 5.89
CA SER A 17 9.62 9.94 6.54
C SER A 17 11.01 10.46 6.23
N ARG A 18 11.34 10.61 4.96
CA ARG A 18 12.67 11.02 4.48
C ARG A 18 13.08 12.38 5.01
N LEU A 19 12.26 13.41 4.77
CA LEU A 19 12.53 14.77 5.24
C LEU A 19 12.61 14.84 6.77
N GLY A 20 11.74 14.11 7.46
CA GLY A 20 11.73 14.05 8.92
C GLY A 20 12.99 13.43 9.50
N VAL A 21 13.45 12.30 8.96
CA VAL A 21 14.69 11.64 9.41
C VAL A 21 15.92 12.51 9.13
N GLU A 22 15.97 13.15 7.97
CA GLU A 22 17.06 14.05 7.59
C GLU A 22 17.13 15.27 8.52
N GLN A 23 15.98 15.92 8.79
CA GLN A 23 15.90 17.06 9.69
C GLN A 23 16.27 16.68 11.13
N ILE A 24 15.79 15.55 11.61
CA ILE A 24 16.17 15.03 12.94
C ILE A 24 17.68 14.79 13.00
N GLY A 25 18.28 14.21 11.97
CA GLY A 25 19.72 14.02 11.90
C GLY A 25 20.50 15.33 12.04
N ARG A 26 20.04 16.42 11.38
CA ARG A 26 20.65 17.76 11.52
C ARG A 26 20.51 18.31 12.94
N VAL A 27 19.32 18.18 13.55
CA VAL A 27 19.06 18.61 14.93
C VAL A 27 19.95 17.89 15.93
N LEU A 28 20.19 16.59 15.73
CA LEU A 28 21.05 15.80 16.61
C LEU A 28 22.53 16.10 16.45
N ALA A 29 22.94 16.52 15.25
CA ALA A 29 24.31 16.93 14.95
C ALA A 29 24.65 18.34 15.43
N ASP A 30 23.66 19.18 15.70
CA ASP A 30 23.86 20.57 16.16
C ASP A 30 24.31 20.59 17.62
N PRO A 31 25.51 21.14 17.94
CA PRO A 31 25.99 21.29 19.31
C PRO A 31 25.05 22.13 20.19
N HIS A 32 24.38 23.12 19.59
CA HIS A 32 23.49 24.05 20.27
C HIS A 32 22.01 23.60 20.35
N SER A 33 21.72 22.39 19.90
CA SER A 33 20.37 21.84 19.95
C SER A 33 19.83 21.77 21.38
N ALA A 34 18.56 22.10 21.55
CA ALA A 34 17.87 22.02 22.83
C ALA A 34 17.73 20.58 23.39
N VAL A 35 17.99 19.56 22.56
CA VAL A 35 17.89 18.14 22.97
C VAL A 35 19.06 17.78 23.90
N PRO A 36 18.82 17.24 25.13
CA PRO A 36 19.87 16.82 26.04
C PRO A 36 20.79 15.74 25.45
N LEU A 37 22.09 15.79 25.78
CA LEU A 37 23.11 14.91 25.19
C LEU A 37 22.78 13.40 25.33
N LEU A 38 22.23 12.99 26.47
CA LEU A 38 21.85 11.59 26.71
C LEU A 38 20.76 11.14 25.74
N ILE A 39 19.75 12.01 25.51
CA ILE A 39 18.65 11.73 24.59
C ILE A 39 19.13 11.77 23.15
N ARG A 40 20.06 12.68 22.78
CA ARG A 40 20.66 12.72 21.44
C ARG A 40 21.29 11.38 21.07
N ARG A 41 22.06 10.76 21.98
CA ARG A 41 22.69 9.45 21.73
C ARG A 41 21.65 8.38 21.38
N SER A 42 20.61 8.26 22.19
CA SER A 42 19.54 7.29 21.96
C SER A 42 18.78 7.57 20.65
N MET A 43 18.49 8.83 20.34
CA MET A 43 17.85 9.23 19.10
C MET A 43 18.73 8.97 17.88
N SER A 44 20.06 9.19 17.99
CA SER A 44 21.01 8.90 16.90
C SER A 44 21.01 7.43 16.53
N LEU A 45 21.04 6.52 17.51
CA LEU A 45 20.94 5.08 17.27
C LEU A 45 19.65 4.70 16.52
N LEU A 46 18.52 5.31 16.88
CA LEU A 46 17.26 5.08 16.18
C LEU A 46 17.29 5.62 14.74
N VAL A 47 17.92 6.75 14.50
CA VAL A 47 18.10 7.32 13.14
C VAL A 47 19.00 6.42 12.30
N GLU A 48 20.08 5.91 12.87
CA GLU A 48 20.99 4.97 12.21
C GLU A 48 20.27 3.67 11.84
N GLU A 49 19.48 3.12 12.75
CA GLU A 49 18.69 1.91 12.49
C GLU A 49 17.66 2.13 11.37
N ILE A 50 16.95 3.28 11.37
CA ILE A 50 16.02 3.62 10.29
C ILE A 50 16.75 3.67 8.94
N ARG A 51 17.91 4.33 8.87
CA ARG A 51 18.71 4.42 7.64
C ARG A 51 19.19 3.06 7.15
N LEU A 52 19.63 2.19 8.09
CA LEU A 52 20.03 0.83 7.76
C LEU A 52 18.87 0.02 7.19
N LEU A 53 17.69 0.12 7.80
CA LEU A 53 16.49 -0.56 7.31
C LEU A 53 16.05 -0.02 5.95
N GLU A 54 16.08 1.30 5.73
CA GLU A 54 15.78 1.91 4.43
C GLU A 54 16.75 1.43 3.35
N ALA A 55 18.02 1.32 3.65
CA ALA A 55 19.02 0.80 2.72
C ALA A 55 18.76 -0.68 2.35
N ARG A 56 18.43 -1.52 3.34
CA ARG A 56 18.08 -2.94 3.15
C ARG A 56 16.79 -3.08 2.33
N ILE A 57 15.75 -2.28 2.62
CA ILE A 57 14.51 -2.26 1.85
C ILE A 57 14.81 -1.91 0.39
N GLY A 58 15.60 -0.85 0.15
CA GLY A 58 15.98 -0.45 -1.20
C GLY A 58 16.79 -1.51 -1.95
N GLN A 59 17.59 -2.31 -1.26
CA GLN A 59 18.28 -3.46 -1.86
C GLN A 59 17.28 -4.54 -2.29
N LEU A 60 16.40 -4.96 -1.38
CA LEU A 60 15.37 -5.97 -1.68
C LEU A 60 14.42 -5.54 -2.80
N GLU A 61 14.04 -4.25 -2.84
CA GLU A 61 13.22 -3.72 -3.93
C GLU A 61 13.92 -3.79 -5.30
N ARG A 62 15.24 -3.57 -5.35
CA ARG A 62 16.02 -3.75 -6.60
C ARG A 62 16.05 -5.21 -7.03
N GLU A 63 16.29 -6.13 -6.12
CA GLU A 63 16.31 -7.57 -6.37
C GLU A 63 14.94 -8.07 -6.87
N LEU A 64 13.86 -7.70 -6.17
CA LEU A 64 12.49 -8.02 -6.59
C LEU A 64 12.14 -7.41 -7.96
N THR A 65 12.62 -6.20 -8.24
CA THR A 65 12.41 -5.56 -9.55
C THR A 65 13.11 -6.33 -10.66
N ALA A 66 14.32 -6.82 -10.41
CA ALA A 66 15.06 -7.63 -11.36
C ALA A 66 14.33 -8.96 -11.66
N LEU A 67 13.82 -9.64 -10.62
CA LEU A 67 13.02 -10.86 -10.76
C LEU A 67 11.70 -10.60 -11.50
N ALA A 68 10.99 -9.52 -11.14
CA ALA A 68 9.72 -9.18 -11.77
C ALA A 68 9.85 -8.91 -13.28
N ARG A 69 10.96 -8.31 -13.71
CA ARG A 69 11.24 -8.09 -15.16
C ARG A 69 11.44 -9.36 -15.95
N GLN A 70 11.88 -10.44 -15.32
CA GLN A 70 12.05 -11.75 -15.95
C GLN A 70 10.75 -12.54 -16.06
N SER A 71 9.69 -12.11 -15.36
CA SER A 71 8.38 -12.77 -15.35
C SER A 71 7.37 -12.04 -16.22
N PRO A 72 6.89 -12.62 -17.33
CA PRO A 72 5.82 -12.03 -18.14
C PRO A 72 4.54 -11.80 -17.35
N ALA A 73 4.22 -12.70 -16.42
CA ALA A 73 3.06 -12.56 -15.53
C ALA A 73 3.18 -11.33 -14.61
N CYS A 74 4.36 -11.08 -14.02
CA CYS A 74 4.61 -9.87 -13.24
C CYS A 74 4.48 -8.62 -14.10
N THR A 75 5.03 -8.63 -15.31
CA THR A 75 4.96 -7.50 -16.24
C THR A 75 3.52 -7.15 -16.60
N THR A 76 2.70 -8.17 -16.88
CA THR A 76 1.26 -7.99 -17.13
C THR A 76 0.55 -7.42 -15.91
N LEU A 77 0.80 -7.95 -14.72
CA LEU A 77 0.18 -7.46 -13.49
C LEU A 77 0.57 -6.00 -13.18
N LEU A 78 1.83 -5.63 -13.41
CA LEU A 78 2.31 -4.25 -13.19
C LEU A 78 1.67 -3.22 -14.13
N SER A 79 1.07 -3.62 -15.24
CA SER A 79 0.31 -2.73 -16.12
C SER A 79 -1.05 -2.32 -15.52
N ILE A 80 -1.54 -3.05 -14.50
CA ILE A 80 -2.84 -2.80 -13.87
C ILE A 80 -2.72 -1.67 -12.86
N PRO A 81 -3.51 -0.59 -12.96
CA PRO A 81 -3.50 0.48 -11.97
C PRO A 81 -3.76 -0.03 -10.55
N GLY A 82 -2.86 0.32 -9.62
CA GLY A 82 -2.93 -0.11 -8.22
C GLY A 82 -2.21 -1.41 -7.92
N VAL A 83 -1.72 -2.12 -8.92
CA VAL A 83 -0.83 -3.28 -8.72
C VAL A 83 0.62 -2.81 -8.77
N GLY A 84 1.26 -2.77 -7.61
CA GLY A 84 2.68 -2.43 -7.49
C GLY A 84 3.58 -3.67 -7.45
N LEU A 85 4.89 -3.46 -7.34
CA LEU A 85 5.91 -4.52 -7.34
C LEU A 85 5.59 -5.63 -6.33
N LEU A 86 5.33 -5.28 -5.06
CA LEU A 86 5.02 -6.26 -4.02
C LEU A 86 3.74 -7.04 -4.31
N THR A 87 2.71 -6.38 -4.87
CA THR A 87 1.46 -7.05 -5.21
C THR A 87 1.66 -8.02 -6.37
N ALA A 88 2.34 -7.60 -7.43
CA ALA A 88 2.59 -8.43 -8.61
C ALA A 88 3.42 -9.66 -8.26
N THR A 89 4.55 -9.47 -7.57
CA THR A 89 5.43 -10.58 -7.18
C THR A 89 4.77 -11.53 -6.20
N ALA A 90 4.03 -11.03 -5.21
CA ALA A 90 3.30 -11.86 -4.25
C ALA A 90 2.17 -12.65 -4.92
N MET A 91 1.45 -12.08 -5.89
CA MET A 91 0.42 -12.81 -6.65
C MET A 91 1.04 -13.92 -7.51
N VAL A 92 2.13 -13.63 -8.22
CA VAL A 92 2.83 -14.64 -9.02
C VAL A 92 3.39 -15.75 -8.13
N ALA A 93 3.98 -15.41 -6.99
CA ALA A 93 4.47 -16.40 -6.04
C ALA A 93 3.35 -17.31 -5.49
N ALA A 94 2.19 -16.74 -5.16
CA ALA A 94 1.06 -17.48 -4.61
C ALA A 94 0.34 -18.37 -5.63
N THR A 95 0.39 -18.04 -6.92
CA THR A 95 -0.22 -18.82 -8.02
C THR A 95 0.81 -19.63 -8.81
N SER A 96 2.08 -19.57 -8.45
CA SER A 96 3.19 -20.11 -9.24
C SER A 96 3.20 -19.62 -10.69
N GLY A 97 2.64 -18.44 -10.93
CA GLY A 97 2.47 -17.84 -12.27
C GLY A 97 1.39 -18.51 -13.12
N GLU A 98 0.63 -19.44 -12.57
CA GLU A 98 -0.37 -20.24 -13.28
C GLU A 98 -1.77 -19.93 -12.76
N VAL A 99 -2.67 -19.61 -13.66
CA VAL A 99 -4.06 -19.23 -13.33
C VAL A 99 -5.11 -20.10 -14.04
N SER A 100 -4.69 -21.12 -14.81
CA SER A 100 -5.60 -21.97 -15.59
C SER A 100 -6.53 -22.80 -14.72
N HIS A 101 -6.17 -23.06 -13.46
CA HIS A 101 -7.02 -23.79 -12.51
C HIS A 101 -8.16 -22.93 -11.93
N PHE A 102 -8.18 -21.63 -12.20
CA PHE A 102 -9.33 -20.81 -11.86
C PHE A 102 -10.33 -20.78 -13.03
N HIS A 103 -11.55 -21.27 -12.77
CA HIS A 103 -12.59 -21.35 -13.78
C HIS A 103 -12.93 -20.00 -14.42
N ASP A 104 -12.93 -18.93 -13.62
CA ASP A 104 -13.21 -17.57 -14.04
C ASP A 104 -12.64 -16.52 -13.07
N ALA A 105 -12.77 -15.25 -13.43
CA ALA A 105 -12.31 -14.12 -12.63
C ALA A 105 -12.98 -14.04 -11.25
N ARG A 106 -14.24 -14.50 -11.13
CA ARG A 106 -14.98 -14.53 -9.86
C ARG A 106 -14.39 -15.59 -8.93
N HIS A 107 -14.06 -16.78 -9.49
CA HIS A 107 -13.39 -17.83 -8.74
C HIS A 107 -12.04 -17.36 -8.24
N PHE A 108 -11.27 -16.68 -9.09
CA PHE A 108 -10.01 -16.05 -8.69
C PHE A 108 -10.20 -15.00 -7.57
N ALA A 109 -11.18 -14.11 -7.69
CA ALA A 109 -11.50 -13.14 -6.64
C ALA A 109 -11.97 -13.80 -5.33
N SER A 110 -12.68 -14.92 -5.43
CA SER A 110 -13.12 -15.72 -4.28
C SER A 110 -11.95 -16.32 -3.52
N TRP A 111 -10.91 -16.75 -4.23
CA TRP A 111 -9.70 -17.28 -3.63
C TRP A 111 -8.98 -16.25 -2.73
N PHE A 112 -9.03 -14.96 -3.07
CA PHE A 112 -8.57 -13.88 -2.19
C PHE A 112 -9.56 -13.53 -1.06
N GLY A 113 -10.77 -14.09 -1.09
CA GLY A 113 -11.83 -13.76 -0.15
C GLY A 113 -12.42 -12.36 -0.35
N LEU A 114 -12.39 -11.86 -1.59
CA LEU A 114 -12.94 -10.56 -2.00
C LEU A 114 -14.40 -10.64 -2.45
N THR A 115 -14.92 -11.85 -2.70
CA THR A 115 -16.33 -12.04 -3.02
C THR A 115 -17.22 -11.93 -1.77
N PRO A 116 -18.42 -11.38 -1.90
CA PRO A 116 -19.36 -11.28 -0.78
C PRO A 116 -19.81 -12.65 -0.31
N LYS A 117 -20.09 -12.78 0.98
CA LYS A 117 -20.83 -13.92 1.52
C LYS A 117 -22.27 -13.82 1.01
N GLU A 118 -22.83 -14.94 0.65
CA GLU A 118 -24.23 -15.02 0.20
C GLU A 118 -25.06 -15.77 1.22
N HIS A 119 -26.20 -15.21 1.59
CA HIS A 119 -27.20 -15.75 2.51
C HIS A 119 -28.58 -15.78 1.81
N SER A 120 -28.59 -16.15 0.54
CA SER A 120 -29.79 -16.14 -0.30
C SER A 120 -30.66 -17.37 -0.02
N SER A 121 -31.98 -17.19 -0.01
CA SER A 121 -32.94 -18.26 0.09
C SER A 121 -34.23 -17.88 -0.63
N GLY A 122 -34.96 -18.85 -1.19
CA GLY A 122 -36.27 -18.66 -1.76
C GLY A 122 -36.39 -17.58 -2.86
N GLY A 123 -35.40 -17.46 -3.73
CA GLY A 123 -35.38 -16.47 -4.82
C GLY A 123 -34.97 -15.05 -4.40
N THR A 124 -34.82 -14.79 -3.13
CA THR A 124 -34.34 -13.49 -2.61
C THR A 124 -32.82 -13.52 -2.36
N ARG A 125 -32.11 -12.61 -3.02
CA ARG A 125 -30.64 -12.55 -2.93
C ARG A 125 -30.18 -11.62 -1.82
N HIS A 126 -29.48 -12.17 -0.83
CA HIS A 126 -28.87 -11.42 0.27
C HIS A 126 -27.34 -11.54 0.23
N LEU A 127 -26.65 -10.46 -0.17
CA LEU A 127 -25.21 -10.37 -0.17
C LEU A 127 -24.71 -9.67 1.10
N GLY A 128 -23.84 -10.34 1.82
CA GLY A 128 -23.18 -9.81 3.00
C GLY A 128 -21.85 -9.09 2.68
N ARG A 129 -21.00 -9.01 3.69
CA ARG A 129 -19.63 -8.49 3.54
C ARG A 129 -18.75 -9.48 2.79
N ILE A 130 -17.58 -9.05 2.31
CA ILE A 130 -16.57 -9.94 1.71
C ILE A 130 -16.27 -11.12 2.64
N SER A 131 -16.00 -12.28 2.05
CA SER A 131 -15.83 -13.54 2.79
C SER A 131 -14.61 -13.56 3.70
N LYS A 132 -13.53 -12.89 3.29
CA LYS A 132 -12.21 -12.83 3.96
C LYS A 132 -11.55 -14.21 4.15
N ARG A 133 -12.00 -15.23 3.44
CA ARG A 133 -11.50 -16.62 3.56
C ARG A 133 -10.20 -16.87 2.83
N GLY A 134 -9.72 -15.99 2.00
CA GLY A 134 -8.49 -16.15 1.26
C GLY A 134 -7.25 -15.63 2.00
N ASP A 135 -6.14 -15.57 1.27
CA ASP A 135 -4.88 -15.04 1.78
C ASP A 135 -5.03 -13.60 2.29
N ARG A 136 -4.65 -13.40 3.55
CA ARG A 136 -4.80 -12.10 4.22
C ARG A 136 -3.85 -11.06 3.66
N TYR A 137 -2.62 -11.48 3.34
CA TYR A 137 -1.57 -10.57 2.86
C TYR A 137 -1.90 -10.05 1.46
N LEU A 138 -2.23 -10.95 0.53
CA LEU A 138 -2.61 -10.58 -0.83
C LEU A 138 -3.86 -9.70 -0.85
N ARG A 139 -4.88 -10.04 -0.05
CA ARG A 139 -6.07 -9.19 0.08
C ARG A 139 -5.74 -7.80 0.61
N MET A 140 -4.83 -7.69 1.57
CA MET A 140 -4.35 -6.40 2.09
C MET A 140 -3.68 -5.60 0.98
N LEU A 141 -2.75 -6.18 0.23
CA LEU A 141 -2.05 -5.53 -0.87
C LEU A 141 -3.03 -5.03 -1.94
N LEU A 142 -3.96 -5.87 -2.38
CA LEU A 142 -4.98 -5.52 -3.37
C LEU A 142 -5.88 -4.38 -2.89
N THR A 143 -6.35 -4.44 -1.64
CA THR A 143 -7.18 -3.38 -1.05
C THR A 143 -6.42 -2.05 -0.94
N HIS A 144 -5.15 -2.07 -0.55
CA HIS A 144 -4.31 -0.88 -0.51
C HIS A 144 -4.06 -0.31 -1.91
N GLY A 145 -3.81 -1.18 -2.89
CA GLY A 145 -3.68 -0.81 -4.30
C GLY A 145 -4.94 -0.10 -4.82
N ALA A 146 -6.11 -0.69 -4.60
CA ALA A 146 -7.40 -0.11 -5.00
C ALA A 146 -7.65 1.26 -4.32
N ARG A 147 -7.34 1.39 -3.03
CA ARG A 147 -7.44 2.68 -2.32
C ARG A 147 -6.51 3.74 -2.90
N SER A 148 -5.31 3.37 -3.32
CA SER A 148 -4.36 4.29 -3.95
C SER A 148 -4.90 4.79 -5.30
N VAL A 149 -5.51 3.92 -6.10
CA VAL A 149 -6.17 4.28 -7.36
C VAL A 149 -7.33 5.24 -7.13
N LEU A 150 -8.21 4.94 -6.18
CA LEU A 150 -9.34 5.81 -5.82
C LEU A 150 -8.86 7.20 -5.39
N ARG A 151 -7.83 7.27 -4.54
CA ARG A 151 -7.24 8.54 -4.11
C ARG A 151 -6.64 9.32 -5.28
N ALA A 152 -5.86 8.65 -6.14
CA ALA A 152 -5.26 9.28 -7.31
C ALA A 152 -6.32 9.77 -8.30
N ALA A 153 -7.37 8.98 -8.53
CA ALA A 153 -8.49 9.35 -9.40
C ALA A 153 -9.24 10.58 -8.85
N LYS A 154 -9.50 10.62 -7.54
CA LYS A 154 -10.14 11.76 -6.89
C LYS A 154 -9.32 13.03 -7.02
N VAL A 155 -8.00 12.96 -6.76
CA VAL A 155 -7.09 14.11 -6.90
C VAL A 155 -7.04 14.59 -8.35
N ALA A 156 -6.99 13.67 -9.33
CA ALA A 156 -7.00 14.03 -10.74
C ALA A 156 -8.30 14.72 -11.14
N SER A 157 -9.44 14.18 -10.73
CA SER A 157 -10.77 14.76 -10.97
C SER A 157 -10.92 16.15 -10.35
N SER A 158 -10.49 16.30 -9.09
CA SER A 158 -10.52 17.62 -8.40
C SER A 158 -9.60 18.66 -9.05
N ALA A 159 -8.55 18.22 -9.74
CA ALA A 159 -7.64 19.10 -10.50
C ALA A 159 -8.10 19.34 -11.95
N GLY A 160 -9.33 18.96 -12.32
CA GLY A 160 -9.88 19.13 -13.67
C GLY A 160 -9.20 18.23 -14.72
N ARG A 161 -8.41 17.24 -14.31
CA ARG A 161 -7.77 16.29 -15.25
C ARG A 161 -8.74 15.21 -15.67
N GLU A 162 -8.66 14.80 -16.92
CA GLU A 162 -9.47 13.70 -17.42
C GLU A 162 -9.17 12.39 -16.67
N VAL A 163 -10.22 11.71 -16.26
CA VAL A 163 -10.14 10.40 -15.60
C VAL A 163 -10.90 9.39 -16.46
N CYS A 164 -10.21 8.37 -16.96
CA CYS A 164 -10.77 7.36 -17.85
C CYS A 164 -10.57 5.93 -17.32
N GLY A 165 -11.18 4.95 -18.00
CA GLY A 165 -11.03 3.52 -17.73
C GLY A 165 -11.37 3.12 -16.29
N VAL A 166 -10.54 2.24 -15.72
CA VAL A 166 -10.75 1.70 -14.35
C VAL A 166 -10.84 2.80 -13.30
N ARG A 167 -10.13 3.90 -13.45
CA ARG A 167 -10.17 5.02 -12.51
C ARG A 167 -11.53 5.71 -12.50
N ARG A 168 -12.14 5.91 -13.67
CA ARG A 168 -13.48 6.48 -13.80
C ARG A 168 -14.52 5.57 -13.20
N TRP A 169 -14.48 4.28 -13.58
CA TRP A 169 -15.35 3.27 -13.00
C TRP A 169 -15.26 3.22 -11.47
N ALA A 170 -14.04 3.29 -10.90
CA ALA A 170 -13.83 3.28 -9.47
C ALA A 170 -14.47 4.49 -8.76
N LEU A 171 -14.41 5.70 -9.37
CA LEU A 171 -15.12 6.88 -8.86
C LEU A 171 -16.63 6.72 -8.92
N ASP A 172 -17.18 6.15 -10.00
CA ASP A 172 -18.60 5.91 -10.16
C ASP A 172 -19.12 4.89 -9.13
N VAL A 173 -18.32 3.84 -8.84
CA VAL A 173 -18.63 2.89 -7.75
C VAL A 173 -18.56 3.58 -6.39
N GLN A 174 -17.59 4.46 -6.16
CA GLN A 174 -17.48 5.22 -4.91
C GLN A 174 -18.66 6.17 -4.73
N GLY A 175 -19.18 6.79 -5.79
CA GLY A 175 -20.36 7.66 -5.76
C GLY A 175 -21.63 6.93 -5.37
N ARG A 176 -21.79 5.65 -5.77
CA ARG A 176 -22.93 4.79 -5.43
C ARG A 176 -22.78 4.06 -4.10
N SER A 177 -21.59 4.02 -3.54
CA SER A 177 -21.27 3.29 -2.33
C SER A 177 -20.32 4.09 -1.47
N ASN A 178 -19.80 3.51 -0.39
CA ASN A 178 -18.75 4.15 0.39
C ASN A 178 -17.33 3.75 -0.11
N HIS A 179 -16.32 4.51 0.34
CA HIS A 179 -14.92 4.31 -0.04
C HIS A 179 -14.43 2.87 0.18
N ASN A 180 -14.81 2.25 1.29
CA ASN A 180 -14.38 0.88 1.59
C ASN A 180 -15.02 -0.17 0.67
N LYS A 181 -16.29 0.03 0.29
CA LYS A 181 -16.95 -0.84 -0.69
C LYS A 181 -16.37 -0.69 -2.09
N ALA A 182 -16.01 0.53 -2.48
CA ALA A 182 -15.38 0.79 -3.78
C ALA A 182 -13.95 0.23 -3.87
N ALA A 183 -13.26 0.01 -2.76
CA ALA A 183 -11.90 -0.53 -2.70
C ALA A 183 -11.86 -2.07 -2.58
N CYS A 184 -13.00 -2.73 -2.36
CA CYS A 184 -13.15 -4.18 -2.33
C CYS A 184 -13.86 -4.71 -3.57
#